data_b94d99f2beb3020aab03f253567cb76a
#
_entry.id   b94d99f2beb3020aab03f253567cb76a
#
_cell.length_a   1.000
_cell.length_b   1.000
_cell.length_c   1.000
_cell.angle_alpha   90.00
_cell.angle_beta   90.00
_cell.angle_gamma   90.00
#
_symmetry.space_group_name_H-M   'P 1'
#
loop_
_entity.id
_entity.type
_entity.pdbx_description
1 polymer ?
#
loop_
_entity_poly.entity_id
_entity_poly.type
_entity_poly.pdbx_seq_one_letter_code
_entity_poly.pdbx_strand_id
1 'polypeptide(L)'
;ELADLLSAMNTGHEGGCGTVHANSAADVPARLEALGALAGLGRDALHAQLASAIRVLVHLTRGADGRRRLAEISLLAADASGYCRTVPALTFTEDGIDEGRGAPELLGMVRP
;
A
#
# COMPACT_ATOMS: atom_id res chain seq x y z
N GLU A 1 3.78 15.29 -7.69
CA GLU A 1 3.92 13.88 -8.03
C GLU A 1 2.96 13.00 -7.24
N LEU A 2 3.04 13.01 -5.91
CA LEU A 2 2.11 12.25 -5.07
C LEU A 2 0.67 12.76 -5.22
N ALA A 3 0.47 14.08 -5.21
CA ALA A 3 -0.86 14.66 -5.34
C ALA A 3 -1.48 14.30 -6.68
N ASP A 4 -0.68 14.30 -7.75
CA ASP A 4 -1.15 13.93 -9.07
C ASP A 4 -1.56 12.45 -9.13
N LEU A 5 -0.76 11.57 -8.51
CA LEU A 5 -1.07 10.15 -8.44
C LEU A 5 -2.38 9.90 -7.71
N LEU A 6 -2.53 10.47 -6.52
CA LEU A 6 -3.74 10.29 -5.71
C LEU A 6 -4.96 10.86 -6.41
N SER A 7 -4.82 12.02 -7.06
CA SER A 7 -5.91 12.61 -7.81
C SER A 7 -6.34 11.73 -8.97
N ALA A 8 -5.38 11.20 -9.73
CA ALA A 8 -5.68 10.30 -10.84
C ALA A 8 -6.40 9.04 -10.38
N MET A 9 -5.96 8.44 -9.27
CA MET A 9 -6.57 7.24 -8.74
C MET A 9 -7.96 7.48 -8.19
N ASN A 10 -8.24 8.68 -7.69
CA ASN A 10 -9.55 9.04 -7.14
C ASN A 10 -10.56 9.52 -8.18
N THR A 11 -10.15 9.74 -9.42
CA THR A 11 -11.05 10.25 -10.48
C THR A 11 -11.57 9.17 -11.41
N GLY A 12 -11.67 7.93 -10.93
CA GLY A 12 -12.32 6.86 -11.67
C GLY A 12 -11.41 6.02 -12.56
N HIS A 13 -10.11 6.13 -12.39
CA HIS A 13 -9.15 5.29 -13.12
C HIS A 13 -9.01 3.95 -12.39
N GLU A 14 -9.97 3.07 -12.61
CA GLU A 14 -9.90 1.73 -12.05
C GLU A 14 -8.65 1.01 -12.56
N GLY A 15 -7.98 0.29 -11.67
CA GLY A 15 -6.76 -0.43 -12.00
C GLY A 15 -5.51 0.44 -12.05
N GLY A 16 -5.61 1.70 -11.62
CA GLY A 16 -4.43 2.56 -11.53
C GLY A 16 -3.43 2.04 -10.50
N CYS A 17 -2.16 2.26 -10.76
CA CYS A 17 -1.09 1.89 -9.83
C CYS A 17 -0.01 2.94 -9.79
N GLY A 18 0.73 2.96 -8.71
CA GLY A 18 1.86 3.85 -8.52
C GLY A 18 2.96 3.16 -7.74
N THR A 19 4.13 3.77 -7.71
CA THR A 19 5.31 3.22 -7.05
C THR A 19 5.83 4.19 -6.00
N VAL A 20 6.16 3.65 -4.82
CA VAL A 20 6.74 4.41 -3.71
C VAL A 20 7.91 3.61 -3.14
N HIS A 21 8.97 4.32 -2.78
CA HIS A 21 10.12 3.70 -2.14
C HIS A 21 9.94 3.68 -0.63
N ALA A 22 9.92 2.48 -0.05
CA ALA A 22 9.83 2.26 1.40
C ALA A 22 10.59 0.99 1.75
N ASN A 23 11.05 0.92 3.00
CA ASN A 23 11.81 -0.24 3.47
C ASN A 23 10.94 -1.47 3.70
N SER A 24 9.67 -1.26 3.98
CA SER A 24 8.68 -2.33 4.17
C SER A 24 7.30 -1.80 3.83
N ALA A 25 6.33 -2.70 3.67
CA ALA A 25 4.95 -2.29 3.43
C ALA A 25 4.41 -1.45 4.60
N ALA A 26 4.75 -1.83 5.83
CA ALA A 26 4.29 -1.11 7.02
C ALA A 26 4.77 0.35 7.07
N ASP A 27 5.88 0.66 6.42
CA ASP A 27 6.44 2.01 6.38
C ASP A 27 5.81 2.91 5.33
N VAL A 28 4.99 2.36 4.43
CA VAL A 28 4.41 3.11 3.32
C VAL A 28 3.53 4.28 3.78
N PRO A 29 2.61 4.12 4.75
CA PRO A 29 1.80 5.25 5.17
C PRO A 29 2.63 6.42 5.70
N ALA A 30 3.66 6.15 6.51
CA ALA A 30 4.55 7.20 7.02
C ALA A 30 5.34 7.87 5.89
N ARG A 31 5.80 7.09 4.92
CA ARG A 31 6.51 7.64 3.76
C ARG A 31 5.61 8.56 2.94
N LEU A 32 4.35 8.14 2.75
CA LEU A 32 3.39 8.95 2.03
C LEU A 32 3.04 10.23 2.79
N GLU A 33 2.96 10.17 4.13
CA GLU A 33 2.78 11.38 4.94
C GLU A 33 3.90 12.38 4.73
N ALA A 34 5.15 11.90 4.71
CA ALA A 34 6.29 12.76 4.49
C ALA A 34 6.27 13.40 3.10
N LEU A 35 5.96 12.61 2.08
CA LEU A 35 5.85 13.13 0.71
C LEU A 35 4.67 14.10 0.58
N GLY A 36 3.56 13.82 1.25
CA GLY A 36 2.40 14.69 1.27
C GLY A 36 2.71 16.02 1.91
N ALA A 37 3.45 16.01 3.02
CA ALA A 37 3.86 17.26 3.70
C ALA A 37 4.70 18.15 2.79
N LEU A 38 5.62 17.54 2.02
CA LEU A 38 6.43 18.26 1.06
C LEU A 38 5.58 18.88 -0.06
N ALA A 39 4.46 18.26 -0.39
CA ALA A 39 3.54 18.75 -1.41
C ALA A 39 2.48 19.70 -0.84
N GLY A 40 2.53 20.02 0.45
CA GLY A 40 1.55 20.90 1.09
C GLY A 40 0.25 20.20 1.48
N LEU A 41 0.23 18.88 1.47
CA LEU A 41 -0.97 18.11 1.82
C LEU A 41 -0.93 17.71 3.29
N GLY A 42 -1.94 18.10 4.06
CA GLY A 42 -2.03 17.77 5.47
C GLY A 42 -2.28 16.28 5.71
N ARG A 43 -1.95 15.81 6.91
CA ARG A 43 -2.05 14.41 7.27
C ARG A 43 -3.46 13.85 7.10
N ASP A 44 -4.46 14.56 7.61
CA ASP A 44 -5.85 14.10 7.53
C ASP A 44 -6.33 14.02 6.08
N ALA A 45 -6.00 15.01 5.27
CA ALA A 45 -6.37 15.02 3.86
C ALA A 45 -5.67 13.90 3.10
N LEU A 46 -4.40 13.65 3.41
CA LEU A 46 -3.65 12.57 2.78
C LEU A 46 -4.31 11.22 3.06
N HIS A 47 -4.60 10.92 4.33
CA HIS A 47 -5.19 9.64 4.69
C HIS A 47 -6.58 9.46 4.12
N ALA A 48 -7.36 10.53 4.03
CA ALA A 48 -8.67 10.47 3.39
C ALA A 48 -8.55 10.06 1.91
N GLN A 49 -7.56 10.61 1.22
CA GLN A 49 -7.32 10.25 -0.18
C GLN A 49 -6.78 8.82 -0.30
N LEU A 50 -5.88 8.42 0.59
CA LEU A 50 -5.35 7.07 0.57
C LEU A 50 -6.45 6.03 0.76
N ALA A 51 -7.36 6.27 1.71
CA ALA A 51 -8.44 5.34 2.02
C ALA A 51 -9.35 5.09 0.81
N SER A 52 -9.52 6.09 -0.05
CA SER A 52 -10.38 5.93 -1.23
C SER A 52 -9.61 5.49 -2.48
N ALA A 53 -8.29 5.73 -2.54
CA ALA A 53 -7.52 5.52 -3.76
C ALA A 53 -6.79 4.17 -3.79
N ILE A 54 -6.31 3.71 -2.64
CA ILE A 54 -5.42 2.54 -2.58
C ILE A 54 -5.99 1.49 -1.65
N ARG A 55 -6.11 0.26 -2.15
CA ARG A 55 -6.61 -0.86 -1.36
C ARG A 55 -5.53 -1.90 -1.09
N VAL A 56 -4.58 -2.04 -2.00
CA VAL A 56 -3.58 -3.11 -1.96
C VAL A 56 -2.20 -2.52 -2.16
N LEU A 57 -1.25 -2.97 -1.34
CA LEU A 57 0.16 -2.65 -1.48
C LEU A 57 0.93 -3.91 -1.81
N VAL A 58 1.79 -3.82 -2.80
CA VAL A 58 2.70 -4.91 -3.18
C VAL A 58 4.12 -4.45 -2.88
N HIS A 59 4.78 -5.14 -1.96
CA HIS A 59 6.14 -4.79 -1.57
C HIS A 59 7.14 -5.74 -2.21
N LEU A 60 8.10 -5.16 -2.93
CA LEU A 60 9.17 -5.88 -3.58
C LEU A 60 10.49 -5.60 -2.85
N THR A 61 11.30 -6.62 -2.71
CA THR A 61 12.65 -6.47 -2.15
C THR A 61 13.67 -6.93 -3.18
N ARG A 62 14.91 -6.47 -3.01
CA ARG A 62 16.01 -6.92 -3.84
C ARG A 62 16.81 -7.94 -3.06
N GLY A 63 16.93 -9.15 -3.60
CA GLY A 63 17.70 -10.21 -2.98
C GLY A 63 19.21 -10.02 -3.14
N ALA A 64 19.97 -10.91 -2.52
CA ALA A 64 21.43 -10.89 -2.59
C ALA A 64 21.96 -11.06 -4.02
N ASP A 65 21.18 -11.71 -4.87
CA ASP A 65 21.49 -11.89 -6.29
C ASP A 65 21.14 -10.67 -7.16
N GLY A 66 20.66 -9.58 -6.55
CA GLY A 66 20.26 -8.36 -7.24
C GLY A 66 18.88 -8.42 -7.88
N ARG A 67 18.21 -9.55 -7.82
CA ARG A 67 16.87 -9.70 -8.39
C ARG A 67 15.79 -9.20 -7.44
N ARG A 68 14.76 -8.58 -8.00
CA ARG A 68 13.60 -8.19 -7.24
C ARG A 68 12.73 -9.40 -6.96
N ARG A 69 12.23 -9.47 -5.73
CA ARG A 69 11.35 -10.54 -5.31
C ARG A 69 10.14 -9.96 -4.62
N LEU A 70 9.01 -10.62 -4.79
CA LEU A 70 7.81 -10.27 -4.06
C LEU A 70 7.99 -10.64 -2.60
N ALA A 71 7.88 -9.66 -1.71
CA ALA A 71 8.07 -9.88 -0.28
C ALA A 71 6.74 -9.93 0.48
N GLU A 72 5.80 -9.05 0.13
CA GLU A 72 4.55 -8.95 0.88
C GLU A 72 3.45 -8.35 0.03
N ILE A 73 2.23 -8.82 0.22
CA ILE A 73 1.02 -8.15 -0.25
C ILE A 73 0.22 -7.79 0.99
N SER A 74 -0.11 -6.51 1.13
CA SER A 74 -0.84 -6.00 2.27
C SER A 74 -2.05 -5.21 1.80
N LEU A 75 -3.06 -5.15 2.66
CA LEU A 75 -4.20 -4.27 2.46
C LEU A 75 -3.92 -2.94 3.14
N LEU A 76 -4.52 -1.89 2.63
CA LEU A 76 -4.49 -0.58 3.27
C LEU A 76 -5.90 -0.32 3.82
N ALA A 77 -5.99 -0.14 5.13
CA ALA A 77 -7.27 0.05 5.80
C ALA A 77 -7.20 1.21 6.77
N ALA A 78 -8.29 1.98 6.86
CA ALA A 78 -8.37 3.07 7.82
C ALA A 78 -8.70 2.51 9.22
N ASP A 79 -8.01 3.03 10.24
CA ASP A 79 -8.30 2.70 11.63
C ASP A 79 -9.43 3.60 12.16
N ALA A 80 -9.74 3.46 13.47
CA ALA A 80 -10.79 4.24 14.10
C ALA A 80 -10.54 5.75 14.06
N SER A 81 -9.29 6.17 13.93
CA SER A 81 -8.91 7.58 13.81
C SER A 81 -9.01 8.11 12.38
N GLY A 82 -9.29 7.25 11.41
CA GLY A 82 -9.32 7.61 10.01
C GLY A 82 -7.97 7.55 9.32
N TYR A 83 -6.92 7.13 10.01
CA TYR A 83 -5.59 6.99 9.43
C TYR A 83 -5.39 5.58 8.88
N CYS A 84 -4.76 5.52 7.71
CA CYS A 84 -4.53 4.25 7.05
C CYS A 84 -3.37 3.48 7.67
N ARG A 85 -3.56 2.17 7.78
CA ARG A 85 -2.53 1.24 8.23
C ARG A 85 -2.49 0.05 7.29
N THR A 86 -1.33 -0.59 7.21
CA THR A 86 -1.23 -1.82 6.43
C THR A 86 -1.68 -3.01 7.26
N VAL A 87 -2.38 -3.91 6.59
CA VAL A 87 -2.79 -5.20 7.17
C VAL A 87 -2.18 -6.28 6.29
N PRO A 88 -1.14 -6.99 6.78
CA PRO A 88 -0.50 -8.02 5.97
C PRO A 88 -1.49 -9.10 5.55
N ALA A 89 -1.48 -9.42 4.27
CA ALA A 89 -2.31 -10.48 3.71
C ALA A 89 -1.46 -11.71 3.36
N LEU A 90 -0.39 -11.52 2.59
CA LEU A 90 0.51 -12.60 2.22
C LEU A 90 1.94 -12.13 2.42
N THR A 91 2.75 -12.96 3.09
CA THR A 91 4.19 -12.72 3.23
C THR A 91 4.92 -13.88 2.58
N PHE A 92 5.85 -13.54 1.70
CA PHE A 92 6.59 -14.53 0.92
C PHE A 92 7.97 -14.74 1.53
N THR A 93 8.26 -15.97 1.92
CA THR A 93 9.53 -16.35 2.54
C THR A 93 10.17 -17.49 1.75
N GLU A 94 11.41 -17.83 2.11
CA GLU A 94 12.09 -18.97 1.50
C GLU A 94 11.33 -20.28 1.75
N ASP A 95 10.60 -20.36 2.86
CA ASP A 95 9.87 -21.56 3.27
C ASP A 95 8.45 -21.63 2.71
N GLY A 96 8.00 -20.57 2.03
CA GLY A 96 6.66 -20.56 1.45
C GLY A 96 5.94 -19.25 1.65
N ILE A 97 4.62 -19.33 1.76
CA ILE A 97 3.74 -18.17 1.87
C ILE A 97 3.02 -18.22 3.23
N ASP A 98 3.15 -17.15 4.01
CA ASP A 98 2.44 -17.00 5.26
C ASP A 98 1.21 -16.12 5.04
N GLU A 99 0.06 -16.56 5.54
CA GLU A 99 -1.17 -15.79 5.47
C GLU A 99 -1.31 -14.92 6.71
N GLY A 100 -1.62 -13.64 6.51
CA GLY A 100 -1.88 -12.68 7.57
C GLY A 100 -3.37 -12.40 7.71
N ARG A 101 -3.70 -11.43 8.56
CA ARG A 101 -5.08 -11.06 8.86
C ARG A 101 -5.85 -10.56 7.63
N GLY A 102 -5.16 -9.99 6.66
CA GLY A 102 -5.78 -9.48 5.45
C GLY A 102 -6.02 -10.53 4.36
N ALA A 103 -5.56 -11.77 4.55
CA ALA A 103 -5.65 -12.80 3.51
C ALA A 103 -7.08 -13.08 3.04
N PRO A 104 -8.07 -13.28 3.93
CA PRO A 104 -9.43 -13.56 3.46
C PRO A 104 -10.00 -12.45 2.59
N GLU A 105 -9.78 -11.19 2.96
CA GLU A 105 -10.26 -10.05 2.18
C GLU A 105 -9.55 -9.96 0.83
N LEU A 106 -8.22 -10.15 0.82
CA LEU A 106 -7.46 -10.15 -0.43
C LEU A 106 -7.94 -11.23 -1.38
N LEU A 107 -8.14 -12.46 -0.87
CA LEU A 107 -8.62 -13.56 -1.69
C LEU A 107 -10.02 -13.29 -2.23
N GLY A 108 -10.85 -12.62 -1.47
CA GLY A 108 -12.17 -12.20 -1.92
C GLY A 108 -12.15 -11.20 -3.07
N MET A 109 -11.09 -10.38 -3.16
CA MET A 109 -10.94 -9.41 -4.23
C MET A 109 -10.60 -10.06 -5.58
N VAL A 110 -9.90 -11.20 -5.57
CA VAL A 110 -9.44 -11.85 -6.80
C VAL A 110 -10.39 -12.95 -7.28
N ARG A 111 -11.38 -13.32 -6.48
CA ARG A 111 -12.40 -14.28 -6.90
C ARG A 111 -13.55 -13.56 -7.57
N PRO A 112 -13.97 -14.02 -8.75
CA PRO A 112 -15.12 -13.43 -9.43
C PRO A 112 -16.42 -13.67 -8.70
#